data_45f12a6bd40b01ea8676e33559e23deb
#
_entry.id   45f12a6bd40b01ea8676e33559e23deb
#
_cell.length_a   1.000
_cell.length_b   1.000
_cell.length_c   1.000
_cell.angle_alpha   90.00
_cell.angle_beta   90.00
_cell.angle_gamma   90.00
#
_symmetry.space_group_name_H-M   'P 1'
#
loop_
_entity.id
_entity.type
_entity.pdbx_description
1 polymer ?
#
loop_
_entity_poly.entity_id
_entity_poly.type
_entity_poly.pdbx_seq_one_letter_code
_entity_poly.pdbx_strand_id
1 'polypeptide(L)'
;RIQLVSGDITREKCDAIVNAANRSLLGGGGVDGAIHRAAGPRLLEECRQIREQLLPDGLPTGEAILTAGYDLPARFVIHTVGPFWHGGEHGEDELLAACYRNVLRVAAEKKFDTIAIPAISTGAYRFPLQRAAEIALKVIVQHLANNEFPRTVRCLLIGDNYRIYERLLNQMHSSTVR
;
A
#
# COMPACT_ATOMS: atom_id res chain seq x y z
N ARG A 1 1.63 -2.26 -16.94
CA ARG A 1 0.95 -2.76 -15.74
C ARG A 1 1.18 -1.87 -14.51
N ILE A 2 2.14 -0.97 -14.53
CA ILE A 2 2.35 0.03 -13.47
C ILE A 2 1.96 1.39 -14.01
N GLN A 3 1.07 2.09 -13.30
CA GLN A 3 0.62 3.45 -13.63
C GLN A 3 0.94 4.37 -12.47
N LEU A 4 1.56 5.52 -12.78
CA LEU A 4 1.86 6.54 -11.78
C LEU A 4 0.74 7.58 -11.83
N VAL A 5 0.11 7.86 -10.70
CA VAL A 5 -1.06 8.72 -10.62
C VAL A 5 -0.89 9.77 -9.54
N SER A 6 -1.16 11.02 -9.88
CA SER A 6 -1.25 12.10 -8.89
C SER A 6 -2.73 12.28 -8.56
N GLY A 7 -3.11 12.05 -7.31
CA GLY A 7 -4.51 12.16 -6.92
C GLY A 7 -4.82 11.61 -5.55
N ASP A 8 -6.12 11.53 -5.26
CA ASP A 8 -6.67 11.10 -3.99
C ASP A 8 -7.05 9.61 -4.08
N ILE A 9 -6.39 8.75 -3.30
CA ILE A 9 -6.62 7.31 -3.31
C ILE A 9 -8.06 6.94 -2.94
N THR A 10 -8.75 7.78 -2.13
CA THR A 10 -10.13 7.51 -1.72
C THR A 10 -11.13 7.65 -2.87
N ARG A 11 -10.72 8.21 -3.99
CA ARG A 11 -11.55 8.36 -5.20
C ARG A 11 -11.28 7.31 -6.26
N GLU A 12 -10.33 6.42 -6.02
CA GLU A 12 -9.96 5.38 -6.98
C GLU A 12 -11.05 4.31 -7.09
N LYS A 13 -11.58 4.15 -8.31
CA LYS A 13 -12.56 3.13 -8.61
C LYS A 13 -11.83 1.90 -9.15
N CYS A 14 -11.53 0.98 -8.25
CA CYS A 14 -10.77 -0.23 -8.55
C CYS A 14 -11.21 -1.36 -7.63
N ASP A 15 -10.60 -2.54 -7.77
CA ASP A 15 -10.95 -3.67 -6.90
C ASP A 15 -10.57 -3.39 -5.45
N ALA A 16 -9.36 -2.88 -5.21
CA ALA A 16 -8.91 -2.57 -3.86
C ALA A 16 -8.00 -1.35 -3.85
N ILE A 17 -8.13 -0.55 -2.80
CA ILE A 17 -7.12 0.45 -2.45
C ILE A 17 -6.34 -0.08 -1.24
N VAL A 18 -5.09 0.36 -1.12
CA VAL A 18 -4.21 -0.02 -0.02
C VAL A 18 -4.18 1.10 1.01
N ASN A 19 -4.39 0.73 2.26
CA ASN A 19 -4.31 1.63 3.40
C ASN A 19 -2.97 1.46 4.11
N ALA A 20 -2.29 2.58 4.34
CA ALA A 20 -1.12 2.64 5.21
C ALA A 20 -1.63 2.80 6.66
N ALA A 21 -2.01 1.69 7.26
CA ALA A 21 -2.62 1.63 8.58
C ALA A 21 -1.58 1.69 9.69
N ASN A 22 -2.03 1.94 10.91
CA ASN A 22 -1.25 1.65 12.11
C ASN A 22 -1.64 0.28 12.66
N ARG A 23 -0.89 -0.20 13.66
CA ARG A 23 -1.11 -1.55 14.21
C ARG A 23 -2.51 -1.74 14.80
N SER A 24 -3.12 -0.68 15.30
CA SER A 24 -4.45 -0.76 15.90
C SER A 24 -5.56 -1.07 14.90
N LEU A 25 -5.38 -0.75 13.62
CA LEU A 25 -6.41 -0.79 12.58
C LEU A 25 -7.61 0.13 12.84
N LEU A 26 -7.56 0.97 13.86
CA LEU A 26 -8.70 1.75 14.33
C LEU A 26 -8.69 3.20 13.84
N GLY A 27 -7.94 3.47 12.76
CA GLY A 27 -7.86 4.79 12.18
C GLY A 27 -6.68 5.59 12.71
N GLY A 28 -6.44 6.72 12.10
CA GLY A 28 -5.34 7.60 12.44
C GLY A 28 -5.36 8.83 11.55
N GLY A 29 -4.19 9.43 11.30
CA GLY A 29 -4.02 10.57 10.41
C GLY A 29 -3.68 10.18 8.99
N GLY A 30 -3.41 11.18 8.15
CA GLY A 30 -2.95 10.98 6.77
C GLY A 30 -3.90 10.14 5.92
N VAL A 31 -3.35 9.22 5.14
CA VAL A 31 -4.11 8.32 4.26
C VAL A 31 -5.09 7.47 5.06
N ASP A 32 -4.66 6.94 6.20
CA ASP A 32 -5.50 6.11 7.07
C ASP A 32 -6.78 6.87 7.49
N GLY A 33 -6.62 8.10 7.99
CA GLY A 33 -7.74 8.94 8.36
C GLY A 33 -8.67 9.26 7.19
N ALA A 34 -8.09 9.57 6.03
CA ALA A 34 -8.86 9.86 4.82
C ALA A 34 -9.69 8.67 4.36
N ILE A 35 -9.10 7.47 4.39
CA ILE A 35 -9.79 6.24 3.99
C ILE A 35 -10.95 5.94 4.94
N HIS A 36 -10.72 6.03 6.25
CA HIS A 36 -11.79 5.80 7.23
C HIS A 36 -12.94 6.81 7.08
N ARG A 37 -12.63 8.09 6.85
CA ARG A 37 -13.68 9.10 6.62
C ARG A 37 -14.50 8.81 5.37
N ALA A 38 -13.83 8.46 4.28
CA ALA A 38 -14.52 8.20 3.01
C ALA A 38 -15.30 6.87 3.03
N ALA A 39 -14.79 5.85 3.70
CA ALA A 39 -15.45 4.54 3.81
C ALA A 39 -16.67 4.57 4.74
N GLY A 40 -16.68 5.49 5.69
CA GLY A 40 -17.75 5.59 6.69
C GLY A 40 -17.54 4.64 7.88
N PRO A 41 -18.45 4.67 8.88
CA PRO A 41 -18.24 3.99 10.17
C PRO A 41 -18.22 2.46 10.09
N ARG A 42 -18.74 1.88 9.03
CA ARG A 42 -18.75 0.41 8.89
C ARG A 42 -17.35 -0.17 8.72
N LEU A 43 -16.43 0.57 8.12
CA LEU A 43 -15.04 0.10 8.02
C LEU A 43 -14.40 -0.01 9.40
N LEU A 44 -14.57 0.99 10.25
CA LEU A 44 -14.06 0.96 11.62
C LEU A 44 -14.64 -0.20 12.40
N GLU A 45 -15.93 -0.48 12.21
CA GLU A 45 -16.61 -1.59 12.88
C GLU A 45 -16.02 -2.94 12.46
N GLU A 46 -15.78 -3.16 11.16
CA GLU A 46 -15.11 -4.38 10.69
C GLU A 46 -13.69 -4.50 11.27
N CYS A 47 -12.94 -3.41 11.31
CA CYS A 47 -11.61 -3.40 11.89
C CYS A 47 -11.63 -3.74 13.40
N ARG A 48 -12.62 -3.25 14.13
CA ARG A 48 -12.81 -3.59 15.55
C ARG A 48 -13.05 -5.09 15.73
N GLN A 49 -13.89 -5.68 14.90
CA GLN A 49 -14.16 -7.12 14.95
C GLN A 49 -12.91 -7.93 14.67
N ILE A 50 -12.11 -7.52 13.69
CA ILE A 50 -10.84 -8.17 13.38
C ILE A 50 -9.89 -8.09 14.57
N ARG A 51 -9.80 -6.92 15.21
CA ARG A 51 -8.97 -6.73 16.40
C ARG A 51 -9.40 -7.64 17.55
N GLU A 52 -10.69 -7.76 17.79
CA GLU A 52 -11.22 -8.57 18.89
C GLU A 52 -11.10 -10.07 18.63
N GLN A 53 -11.35 -10.53 17.41
CA GLN A 53 -11.48 -11.95 17.10
C GLN A 53 -10.19 -12.58 16.58
N LEU A 54 -9.36 -11.83 15.84
CA LEU A 54 -8.22 -12.38 15.12
C LEU A 54 -6.87 -11.76 15.54
N LEU A 55 -6.86 -10.46 15.84
CA LEU A 55 -5.62 -9.71 16.06
C LEU A 55 -5.70 -8.88 17.36
N PRO A 56 -5.77 -9.53 18.52
CA PRO A 56 -5.92 -8.77 19.78
C PRO A 56 -4.75 -7.82 20.06
N ASP A 57 -3.54 -8.13 19.56
CA ASP A 57 -2.36 -7.28 19.72
C ASP A 57 -2.11 -6.35 18.54
N GLY A 58 -3.01 -6.34 17.57
CA GLY A 58 -2.90 -5.51 16.37
C GLY A 58 -2.30 -6.23 15.17
N LEU A 59 -2.27 -5.54 14.04
CA LEU A 59 -1.66 -6.04 12.81
C LEU A 59 -0.14 -5.81 12.88
N PRO A 60 0.69 -6.86 12.84
CA PRO A 60 2.14 -6.69 12.87
C PRO A 60 2.66 -5.90 11.68
N THR A 61 3.73 -5.14 11.90
CA THR A 61 4.41 -4.41 10.83
C THR A 61 4.83 -5.36 9.70
N GLY A 62 4.56 -4.99 8.47
CA GLY A 62 4.88 -5.79 7.28
C GLY A 62 3.77 -6.72 6.82
N GLU A 63 2.77 -6.98 7.65
CA GLU A 63 1.65 -7.84 7.28
C GLU A 63 0.50 -7.06 6.64
N ALA A 64 -0.42 -7.79 6.02
CA ALA A 64 -1.56 -7.21 5.33
C ALA A 64 -2.84 -8.00 5.61
N ILE A 65 -3.97 -7.28 5.67
CA ILE A 65 -5.29 -7.88 5.89
C ILE A 65 -6.34 -7.17 5.01
N LEU A 66 -7.34 -7.91 4.58
CA LEU A 66 -8.38 -7.43 3.67
C LEU A 66 -9.67 -7.11 4.43
N THR A 67 -10.28 -5.96 4.08
CA THR A 67 -11.65 -5.62 4.49
C THR A 67 -12.46 -5.19 3.28
N ALA A 68 -13.78 -5.05 3.46
CA ALA A 68 -14.62 -4.41 2.47
C ALA A 68 -14.35 -2.89 2.41
N GLY A 69 -14.72 -2.26 1.30
CA GLY A 69 -14.50 -0.82 1.09
C GLY A 69 -15.68 0.06 1.51
N TYR A 70 -16.84 -0.52 1.74
CA TYR A 70 -18.09 0.18 2.14
C TYR A 70 -18.43 1.36 1.22
N ASP A 71 -18.39 2.60 1.72
CA ASP A 71 -18.77 3.77 0.93
C ASP A 71 -17.70 4.24 -0.06
N LEU A 72 -16.52 3.60 -0.06
CA LEU A 72 -15.47 3.90 -1.05
C LEU A 72 -15.89 3.44 -2.45
N PRO A 73 -15.40 4.10 -3.52
CA PRO A 73 -15.55 3.56 -4.87
C PRO A 73 -14.85 2.22 -5.05
N ALA A 74 -13.76 1.98 -4.34
CA ALA A 74 -13.07 0.69 -4.33
C ALA A 74 -13.91 -0.34 -3.56
N ARG A 75 -13.91 -1.57 -4.05
CA ARG A 75 -14.70 -2.66 -3.43
C ARG A 75 -14.09 -3.14 -2.13
N PHE A 76 -12.80 -3.11 -2.01
CA PHE A 76 -12.04 -3.63 -0.86
C PHE A 76 -10.95 -2.66 -0.43
N VAL A 77 -10.48 -2.86 0.80
CA VAL A 77 -9.27 -2.19 1.32
C VAL A 77 -8.30 -3.26 1.79
N ILE A 78 -7.06 -3.16 1.34
CA ILE A 78 -5.96 -3.97 1.86
C ILE A 78 -5.19 -3.09 2.84
N HIS A 79 -5.22 -3.45 4.12
CA HIS A 79 -4.51 -2.70 5.17
C HIS A 79 -3.14 -3.30 5.39
N THR A 80 -2.11 -2.47 5.44
CA THR A 80 -0.76 -2.90 5.80
C THR A 80 -0.12 -1.86 6.72
N VAL A 81 0.76 -2.31 7.60
CA VAL A 81 1.43 -1.45 8.58
C VAL A 81 2.89 -1.31 8.19
N GLY A 82 3.26 -0.12 7.72
CA GLY A 82 4.63 0.17 7.36
C GLY A 82 5.51 0.43 8.57
N PRO A 83 6.83 0.29 8.41
CA PRO A 83 7.77 0.57 9.49
C PRO A 83 7.98 2.07 9.69
N PHE A 84 8.27 2.46 10.94
CA PHE A 84 8.86 3.76 11.23
C PHE A 84 10.32 3.77 10.82
N TRP A 85 10.78 4.91 10.32
CA TRP A 85 12.20 5.06 10.00
C TRP A 85 13.02 5.39 11.26
N HIS A 86 14.03 4.58 11.53
CA HIS A 86 14.95 4.73 12.65
C HIS A 86 16.41 4.64 12.22
N GLY A 87 16.75 5.20 11.06
CA GLY A 87 18.12 5.25 10.55
C GLY A 87 18.51 4.16 9.57
N GLY A 88 17.68 3.15 9.35
CA GLY A 88 17.90 2.13 8.34
C GLY A 88 18.66 0.89 8.78
N GLU A 89 18.93 0.74 10.08
CA GLU A 89 19.69 -0.40 10.64
C GLU A 89 18.83 -1.33 11.49
N HIS A 90 17.49 -1.16 11.44
CA HIS A 90 16.55 -1.93 12.28
C HIS A 90 15.63 -2.83 11.42
N GLY A 91 16.08 -3.20 10.24
CA GLY A 91 15.29 -4.04 9.35
C GLY A 91 14.15 -3.32 8.62
N GLU A 92 14.18 -1.99 8.58
CA GLU A 92 13.11 -1.19 7.98
C GLU A 92 12.92 -1.48 6.50
N ASP A 93 14.02 -1.69 5.75
CA ASP A 93 13.93 -2.00 4.32
C ASP A 93 13.17 -3.29 4.07
N GLU A 94 13.47 -4.34 4.83
CA GLU A 94 12.80 -5.63 4.70
C GLU A 94 11.33 -5.56 5.15
N LEU A 95 11.05 -4.80 6.20
CA LEU A 95 9.68 -4.60 6.65
C LEU A 95 8.84 -3.84 5.62
N LEU A 96 9.42 -2.82 4.99
CA LEU A 96 8.72 -2.09 3.92
C LEU A 96 8.51 -2.99 2.71
N ALA A 97 9.52 -3.75 2.31
CA ALA A 97 9.39 -4.72 1.22
C ALA A 97 8.29 -5.75 1.53
N ALA A 98 8.22 -6.23 2.77
CA ALA A 98 7.19 -7.16 3.21
C ALA A 98 5.78 -6.58 3.06
N CYS A 99 5.58 -5.28 3.36
CA CYS A 99 4.31 -4.61 3.13
C CYS A 99 3.85 -4.75 1.68
N TYR A 100 4.72 -4.40 0.74
CA TYR A 100 4.40 -4.48 -0.68
C TYR A 100 4.19 -5.93 -1.14
N ARG A 101 5.04 -6.86 -0.69
CA ARG A 101 4.88 -8.29 -1.04
C ARG A 101 3.54 -8.84 -0.55
N ASN A 102 3.19 -8.57 0.70
CA ASN A 102 1.96 -9.11 1.29
C ASN A 102 0.71 -8.46 0.69
N VAL A 103 0.74 -7.16 0.40
CA VAL A 103 -0.36 -6.50 -0.31
C VAL A 103 -0.59 -7.15 -1.67
N LEU A 104 0.48 -7.35 -2.44
CA LEU A 104 0.39 -7.94 -3.77
C LEU A 104 -0.04 -9.41 -3.71
N ARG A 105 0.41 -10.14 -2.68
CA ARG A 105 -0.04 -11.53 -2.45
C ARG A 105 -1.55 -11.59 -2.21
N VAL A 106 -2.09 -10.73 -1.36
CA VAL A 106 -3.54 -10.66 -1.12
C VAL A 106 -4.28 -10.35 -2.43
N ALA A 107 -3.81 -9.37 -3.20
CA ALA A 107 -4.41 -9.01 -4.47
C ALA A 107 -4.39 -10.17 -5.46
N ALA A 108 -3.29 -10.93 -5.53
CA ALA A 108 -3.16 -12.08 -6.41
C ALA A 108 -4.07 -13.23 -5.99
N GLU A 109 -4.14 -13.53 -4.70
CA GLU A 109 -5.03 -14.58 -4.17
C GLU A 109 -6.50 -14.30 -4.48
N LYS A 110 -6.89 -13.04 -4.44
CA LYS A 110 -8.26 -12.60 -4.75
C LYS A 110 -8.50 -12.38 -6.24
N LYS A 111 -7.46 -12.49 -7.07
CA LYS A 111 -7.49 -12.22 -8.50
C LYS A 111 -8.02 -10.81 -8.81
N PHE A 112 -7.57 -9.84 -8.04
CA PHE A 112 -7.92 -8.44 -8.30
C PHE A 112 -7.28 -7.96 -9.60
N ASP A 113 -8.07 -7.31 -10.43
CA ASP A 113 -7.58 -6.75 -11.70
C ASP A 113 -6.73 -5.52 -11.47
N THR A 114 -7.23 -4.56 -10.70
CA THR A 114 -6.57 -3.29 -10.45
C THR A 114 -6.55 -2.97 -8.96
N ILE A 115 -5.37 -2.59 -8.46
CA ILE A 115 -5.22 -2.06 -7.11
C ILE A 115 -4.53 -0.70 -7.15
N ALA A 116 -4.80 0.12 -6.15
CA ALA A 116 -4.15 1.43 -5.98
C ALA A 116 -3.35 1.41 -4.67
N ILE A 117 -2.07 1.78 -4.73
CA ILE A 117 -1.13 1.72 -3.59
C ILE A 117 -0.55 3.11 -3.33
N PRO A 118 -0.54 3.60 -2.07
CA PRO A 118 0.16 4.83 -1.72
C PRO A 118 1.66 4.57 -1.50
N ALA A 119 2.43 5.63 -1.33
CA ALA A 119 3.84 5.52 -0.94
C ALA A 119 3.94 5.25 0.57
N ILE A 120 3.97 3.98 0.94
CA ILE A 120 3.91 3.51 2.34
C ILE A 120 5.11 4.04 3.14
N SER A 121 4.88 4.44 4.39
CA SER A 121 5.86 4.92 5.37
C SER A 121 6.57 6.24 5.04
N THR A 122 6.22 6.92 3.93
CA THR A 122 6.92 8.15 3.53
C THR A 122 6.34 9.43 4.12
N GLY A 123 5.21 9.36 4.82
CA GLY A 123 4.63 10.49 5.53
C GLY A 123 5.18 10.61 6.95
N ALA A 124 4.28 10.51 7.95
CA ALA A 124 4.64 10.65 9.36
C ALA A 124 5.70 9.64 9.84
N TYR A 125 5.83 8.49 9.18
CA TYR A 125 6.83 7.48 9.54
C TYR A 125 8.23 7.78 9.00
N ARG A 126 8.38 8.80 8.18
CA ARG A 126 9.65 9.42 7.76
C ARG A 126 10.61 8.53 6.98
N PHE A 127 10.15 7.48 6.33
CA PHE A 127 11.02 6.69 5.47
C PHE A 127 11.55 7.59 4.34
N PRO A 128 12.87 7.59 4.04
CA PRO A 128 13.41 8.41 2.95
C PRO A 128 12.74 8.09 1.62
N LEU A 129 12.32 9.12 0.89
CA LEU A 129 11.49 8.97 -0.31
C LEU A 129 12.17 8.13 -1.39
N GLN A 130 13.43 8.42 -1.68
CA GLN A 130 14.18 7.69 -2.72
C GLN A 130 14.30 6.20 -2.38
N ARG A 131 14.71 5.90 -1.15
CA ARG A 131 14.91 4.52 -0.70
C ARG A 131 13.59 3.75 -0.68
N ALA A 132 12.51 4.38 -0.21
CA ALA A 132 11.18 3.77 -0.19
C ALA A 132 10.68 3.47 -1.61
N ALA A 133 10.88 4.39 -2.54
CA ALA A 133 10.49 4.21 -3.94
C ALA A 133 11.24 3.06 -4.61
N GLU A 134 12.53 2.94 -4.36
CA GLU A 134 13.35 1.84 -4.87
C GLU A 134 12.84 0.48 -4.38
N ILE A 135 12.52 0.38 -3.09
CA ILE A 135 11.98 -0.83 -2.49
C ILE A 135 10.61 -1.17 -3.11
N ALA A 136 9.72 -0.19 -3.16
CA ALA A 136 8.37 -0.38 -3.68
C ALA A 136 8.39 -0.87 -5.13
N LEU A 137 9.10 -0.16 -6.01
CA LEU A 137 9.13 -0.50 -7.43
C LEU A 137 9.80 -1.86 -7.68
N LYS A 138 10.86 -2.17 -6.95
CA LYS A 138 11.52 -3.47 -7.07
C LYS A 138 10.55 -4.62 -6.75
N VAL A 139 9.82 -4.51 -5.65
CA VAL A 139 8.87 -5.55 -5.24
C VAL A 139 7.70 -5.64 -6.23
N ILE A 140 7.15 -4.52 -6.66
CA ILE A 140 6.03 -4.49 -7.61
C ILE A 140 6.45 -5.13 -8.95
N VAL A 141 7.59 -4.72 -9.50
CA VAL A 141 8.08 -5.25 -10.77
C VAL A 141 8.34 -6.75 -10.68
N GLN A 142 8.97 -7.23 -9.61
CA GLN A 142 9.22 -8.66 -9.41
C GLN A 142 7.91 -9.45 -9.31
N HIS A 143 6.93 -8.92 -8.58
CA HIS A 143 5.63 -9.59 -8.46
C HIS A 143 4.93 -9.70 -9.82
N LEU A 144 4.88 -8.60 -10.57
CA LEU A 144 4.20 -8.57 -11.87
C LEU A 144 4.90 -9.44 -12.92
N ALA A 145 6.21 -9.63 -12.80
CA ALA A 145 6.95 -10.53 -13.70
C ALA A 145 6.59 -12.00 -13.49
N ASN A 146 6.13 -12.38 -12.30
CA ASN A 146 5.90 -13.77 -11.91
C ASN A 146 4.42 -14.09 -11.65
N ASN A 147 3.51 -13.13 -11.76
CA ASN A 147 2.10 -13.31 -11.44
C ASN A 147 1.22 -12.60 -12.45
N GLU A 148 0.08 -13.21 -12.75
CA GLU A 148 -0.93 -12.59 -13.62
C GLU A 148 -1.66 -11.45 -12.92
N PHE A 149 -1.97 -11.63 -11.63
CA PHE A 149 -2.75 -10.66 -10.85
C PHE A 149 -1.92 -9.99 -9.76
N PRO A 150 -2.18 -8.71 -9.48
CA PRO A 150 -3.11 -7.83 -10.21
C PRO A 150 -2.57 -7.51 -11.60
N ARG A 151 -3.46 -7.23 -12.55
CA ARG A 151 -3.05 -6.86 -13.90
C ARG A 151 -2.49 -5.45 -13.96
N THR A 152 -3.03 -4.56 -13.12
CA THR A 152 -2.60 -3.16 -13.07
C THR A 152 -2.41 -2.72 -11.62
N VAL A 153 -1.26 -2.09 -11.36
CA VAL A 153 -0.96 -1.43 -10.08
C VAL A 153 -0.88 0.06 -10.33
N ARG A 154 -1.76 0.83 -9.69
CA ARG A 154 -1.76 2.29 -9.75
C ARG A 154 -1.08 2.81 -8.49
N CYS A 155 0.03 3.51 -8.67
CA CYS A 155 0.77 4.11 -7.57
C CYS A 155 0.26 5.55 -7.39
N LEU A 156 -0.42 5.81 -6.28
CA LEU A 156 -0.96 7.13 -5.93
C LEU A 156 0.10 7.93 -5.21
N LEU A 157 0.62 8.95 -5.85
CA LEU A 157 1.81 9.67 -5.43
C LEU A 157 1.49 11.15 -5.19
N ILE A 158 2.09 11.72 -4.16
CA ILE A 158 1.90 13.11 -3.77
C ILE A 158 3.26 13.81 -3.76
N GLY A 159 3.30 15.01 -4.36
CA GLY A 159 4.49 15.87 -4.34
C GLY A 159 5.71 15.23 -4.98
N ASP A 160 6.84 15.25 -4.29
CA ASP A 160 8.14 14.78 -4.82
C ASP A 160 8.18 13.29 -5.13
N ASN A 161 7.29 12.50 -4.51
CA ASN A 161 7.20 11.07 -4.78
C ASN A 161 6.94 10.77 -6.26
N TYR A 162 6.11 11.57 -6.92
CA TYR A 162 5.78 11.34 -8.33
C TYR A 162 7.04 11.38 -9.21
N ARG A 163 7.87 12.42 -9.03
CA ARG A 163 9.11 12.59 -9.82
C ARG A 163 10.10 11.47 -9.55
N ILE A 164 10.22 11.06 -8.29
CA ILE A 164 11.13 9.99 -7.89
C ILE A 164 10.71 8.67 -8.52
N TYR A 165 9.44 8.31 -8.43
CA TYR A 165 8.90 7.09 -9.04
C TYR A 165 9.05 7.11 -10.56
N GLU A 166 8.73 8.23 -11.20
CA GLU A 166 8.86 8.39 -12.65
C GLU A 166 10.29 8.17 -13.11
N ARG A 167 11.26 8.81 -12.45
CA ARG A 167 12.68 8.65 -12.77
C ARG A 167 13.13 7.21 -12.61
N LEU A 168 12.78 6.58 -11.49
CA LEU A 168 13.18 5.20 -11.21
C LEU A 168 12.55 4.22 -12.19
N LEU A 169 11.28 4.39 -12.51
CA LEU A 169 10.59 3.51 -13.45
C LEU A 169 11.19 3.64 -14.86
N ASN A 170 11.53 4.85 -15.29
CA ASN A 170 12.22 5.07 -16.56
C ASN A 170 13.59 4.41 -16.59
N GLN A 171 14.36 4.47 -15.50
CA GLN A 171 15.65 3.80 -15.39
C GLN A 171 15.52 2.28 -15.49
N MET A 172 14.50 1.70 -14.87
CA MET A 172 14.23 0.27 -14.94
C MET A 172 13.89 -0.17 -16.36
N HIS A 173 13.09 0.60 -17.09
CA HIS A 173 12.77 0.34 -18.50
C HIS A 173 14.02 0.41 -19.38
N SER A 174 14.88 1.41 -19.18
CA SER A 174 16.11 1.57 -19.94
C SER A 174 17.07 0.39 -19.73
N SER A 175 17.10 -0.17 -18.50
CA SER A 175 17.94 -1.34 -18.20
C SER A 175 17.43 -2.61 -18.86
N THR A 176 16.12 -2.74 -19.09
CA THR A 176 15.51 -3.93 -19.74
C THR A 176 15.68 -3.93 -21.25
N VAL A 177 15.91 -2.76 -21.87
CA VAL A 177 16.07 -2.60 -23.32
C VAL A 177 17.52 -2.82 -23.76
N ARG A 178 18.45 -2.86 -22.83
CA ARG A 178 19.85 -3.17 -23.09
C ARG A 178 20.08 -4.67 -22.92
#